data_1a4eb2c373a9377a3d9d8458ab392486
#
_entry.id   1a4eb2c373a9377a3d9d8458ab392486
#
_cell.length_a   1.000
_cell.length_b   1.000
_cell.length_c   1.000
_cell.angle_alpha   90.00
_cell.angle_beta   90.00
_cell.angle_gamma   90.00
#
_symmetry.space_group_name_H-M   'P 1'
#
loop_
_entity.id
_entity.type
_entity.pdbx_description
1 polymer ?
#
loop_
_entity_poly.entity_id
_entity_poly.type
_entity_poly.pdbx_seq_one_letter_code
_entity_poly.pdbx_strand_id
1 'polypeptide(L)'
;DDRSVTIYYKPANSEWKTPKVHYGLGNDWEQPEADMTLDAQGYYTATINTKGKAIDFVFHDKDTDGWENPKDGGNYHANVGITHVGVSEQAATVGNPESIGAKTRLVVHYKPSSASDNRGVYVWGTDVNGGNMDAKHHAFTGTDCWGKVAVLNFDGKYDKFGFLVTTSDWNKY
;
A
#
# COMPACT_ATOMS: atom_id res chain seq x y z
N ASP A 1 -16.02 3.41 11.67
CA ASP A 1 -14.78 3.76 11.05
C ASP A 1 -14.56 2.88 9.81
N ASP A 2 -14.48 3.49 8.64
CA ASP A 2 -14.44 2.84 7.32
C ASP A 2 -13.05 2.85 6.67
N ARG A 3 -12.00 3.09 7.47
CA ARG A 3 -10.61 2.97 7.02
C ARG A 3 -10.29 1.53 6.66
N SER A 4 -9.66 1.33 5.53
CA SER A 4 -9.36 0.00 5.03
C SER A 4 -7.98 -0.08 4.39
N VAL A 5 -7.46 -1.30 4.31
CA VAL A 5 -6.31 -1.68 3.50
C VAL A 5 -6.74 -2.74 2.49
N THR A 6 -6.30 -2.59 1.25
CA THR A 6 -6.44 -3.63 0.24
C THR A 6 -5.11 -4.36 0.11
N ILE A 7 -5.15 -5.67 0.25
CA ILE A 7 -3.99 -6.56 0.11
C ILE A 7 -4.07 -7.24 -1.25
N TYR A 8 -2.98 -7.13 -2.02
CA TYR A 8 -2.78 -7.78 -3.31
C TYR A 8 -1.74 -8.87 -3.13
N TYR A 9 -2.07 -10.11 -3.47
CA TYR A 9 -1.23 -11.24 -3.13
C TYR A 9 -0.99 -12.16 -4.32
N LYS A 10 0.27 -12.52 -4.54
CA LYS A 10 0.67 -13.62 -5.40
C LYS A 10 1.27 -14.72 -4.54
N PRO A 11 0.60 -15.88 -4.38
CA PRO A 11 1.17 -16.99 -3.63
C PRO A 11 2.52 -17.43 -4.17
N ALA A 12 3.48 -17.66 -3.28
CA ALA A 12 4.75 -18.29 -3.68
C ALA A 12 4.52 -19.74 -4.15
N ASN A 13 3.53 -20.42 -3.56
CA ASN A 13 3.04 -21.69 -4.06
C ASN A 13 1.92 -21.46 -5.09
N SER A 14 2.23 -21.63 -6.37
CA SER A 14 1.30 -21.39 -7.48
C SER A 14 0.08 -22.36 -7.48
N GLU A 15 0.12 -23.42 -6.70
CA GLU A 15 -0.98 -24.37 -6.58
C GLU A 15 -2.08 -23.92 -5.63
N TRP A 16 -1.83 -22.91 -4.82
CA TRP A 16 -2.83 -22.34 -3.94
C TRP A 16 -3.92 -21.62 -4.73
N LYS A 17 -5.17 -22.01 -4.50
CA LYS A 17 -6.35 -21.47 -5.19
C LYS A 17 -7.38 -20.83 -4.25
N THR A 18 -7.23 -21.05 -2.96
CA THR A 18 -8.15 -20.53 -1.94
C THR A 18 -7.41 -19.85 -0.78
N PRO A 19 -6.48 -18.91 -1.10
CA PRO A 19 -5.77 -18.20 -0.04
C PRO A 19 -6.72 -17.28 0.74
N LYS A 20 -6.42 -17.13 2.02
CA LYS A 20 -7.07 -16.22 2.95
C LYS A 20 -6.02 -15.36 3.64
N VAL A 21 -6.43 -14.20 4.10
CA VAL A 21 -5.63 -13.37 4.98
C VAL A 21 -5.95 -13.71 6.43
N HIS A 22 -4.96 -14.19 7.14
CA HIS A 22 -5.00 -14.37 8.58
C HIS A 22 -4.33 -13.16 9.21
N TYR A 23 -5.04 -12.38 10.03
CA TYR A 23 -4.54 -11.08 10.44
C TYR A 23 -4.92 -10.68 11.85
N GLY A 24 -4.13 -9.76 12.39
CA GLY A 24 -4.41 -9.05 13.63
C GLY A 24 -4.48 -7.55 13.40
N LEU A 25 -5.33 -6.89 14.15
CA LEU A 25 -5.46 -5.42 14.18
C LEU A 25 -4.90 -4.89 15.50
N GLY A 26 -3.83 -4.11 15.42
CA GLY A 26 -3.01 -3.84 16.60
C GLY A 26 -2.43 -5.18 17.09
N ASN A 27 -2.73 -5.58 18.31
CA ASN A 27 -2.30 -6.87 18.85
C ASN A 27 -3.44 -7.90 18.94
N ASP A 28 -4.58 -7.63 18.31
CA ASP A 28 -5.77 -8.48 18.36
C ASP A 28 -5.81 -9.38 17.14
N TRP A 29 -5.45 -10.66 17.32
CA TRP A 29 -5.47 -11.72 16.32
C TRP A 29 -6.76 -12.54 16.29
N GLU A 30 -7.75 -12.20 17.10
CA GLU A 30 -9.06 -12.86 17.11
C GLU A 30 -9.98 -12.38 15.97
N GLN A 31 -9.39 -12.01 14.84
CA GLN A 31 -10.13 -11.61 13.65
C GLN A 31 -10.49 -12.85 12.80
N PRO A 32 -11.68 -12.92 12.22
CA PRO A 32 -11.98 -13.96 11.24
C PRO A 32 -11.07 -13.79 10.01
N GLU A 33 -10.61 -14.88 9.44
CA GLU A 33 -9.81 -14.83 8.22
C GLU A 33 -10.59 -14.19 7.07
N ALA A 34 -9.95 -13.32 6.30
CA ALA A 34 -10.56 -12.67 5.15
C ALA A 34 -10.39 -13.53 3.89
N ASP A 35 -11.48 -13.78 3.20
CA ASP A 35 -11.45 -14.43 1.89
C ASP A 35 -10.79 -13.52 0.86
N MET A 36 -10.06 -14.12 -0.08
CA MET A 36 -9.44 -13.41 -1.18
C MET A 36 -10.10 -13.78 -2.52
N THR A 37 -10.18 -12.79 -3.41
CA THR A 37 -10.74 -12.94 -4.74
C THR A 37 -9.66 -12.70 -5.79
N LEU A 38 -9.56 -13.56 -6.80
CA LEU A 38 -8.63 -13.39 -7.90
C LEU A 38 -9.09 -12.25 -8.82
N ASP A 39 -8.22 -11.28 -9.04
CA ASP A 39 -8.51 -10.17 -9.95
C ASP A 39 -8.07 -10.46 -11.40
N ALA A 40 -8.39 -9.53 -12.30
CA ALA A 40 -8.07 -9.67 -13.73
C ALA A 40 -6.56 -9.63 -14.03
N GLN A 41 -5.74 -9.14 -13.09
CA GLN A 41 -4.28 -9.03 -13.22
C GLN A 41 -3.54 -10.22 -12.62
N GLY A 42 -4.26 -11.17 -12.04
CA GLY A 42 -3.68 -12.38 -11.44
C GLY A 42 -3.31 -12.24 -9.98
N TYR A 43 -3.75 -11.20 -9.29
CA TYR A 43 -3.60 -11.06 -7.85
C TYR A 43 -4.83 -11.57 -7.11
N TYR A 44 -4.61 -12.23 -6.00
CA TYR A 44 -5.66 -12.43 -5.00
C TYR A 44 -5.78 -11.17 -4.16
N THR A 45 -6.99 -10.67 -3.98
CA THR A 45 -7.24 -9.40 -3.28
C THR A 45 -8.22 -9.57 -2.12
N ALA A 46 -7.97 -8.84 -1.04
CA ALA A 46 -8.91 -8.68 0.06
C ALA A 46 -8.83 -7.25 0.56
N THR A 47 -9.99 -6.67 0.88
CA THR A 47 -10.08 -5.36 1.51
C THR A 47 -10.53 -5.53 2.95
N ILE A 48 -9.71 -5.08 3.89
CA ILE A 48 -9.90 -5.26 5.32
C ILE A 48 -10.11 -3.90 5.98
N ASN A 49 -11.22 -3.75 6.71
CA ASN A 49 -11.42 -2.58 7.56
C ASN A 49 -10.48 -2.67 8.76
N THR A 50 -9.50 -1.79 8.85
CA THR A 50 -8.49 -1.78 9.90
C THR A 50 -8.94 -1.04 11.16
N LYS A 51 -10.09 -0.38 11.12
CA LYS A 51 -10.61 0.43 12.24
C LYS A 51 -9.57 1.44 12.75
N GLY A 52 -8.69 1.91 11.86
CA GLY A 52 -7.62 2.84 12.18
C GLY A 52 -6.44 2.26 12.95
N LYS A 53 -6.28 0.96 12.92
CA LYS A 53 -5.14 0.27 13.55
C LYS A 53 -4.15 -0.21 12.49
N ALA A 54 -2.91 -0.43 12.89
CA ALA A 54 -1.96 -1.18 12.09
C ALA A 54 -2.43 -2.62 11.93
N ILE A 55 -2.06 -3.25 10.83
CA ILE A 55 -2.38 -4.65 10.54
C ILE A 55 -1.10 -5.48 10.45
N ASP A 56 -1.09 -6.63 11.11
CA ASP A 56 -0.12 -7.69 10.92
C ASP A 56 -0.84 -8.88 10.29
N PHE A 57 -0.23 -9.53 9.30
CA PHE A 57 -0.92 -10.59 8.59
C PHE A 57 0.04 -11.62 7.99
N VAL A 58 -0.51 -12.78 7.73
CA VAL A 58 0.09 -13.89 6.97
C VAL A 58 -0.99 -14.47 6.05
N PHE A 59 -0.62 -15.40 5.18
CA PHE A 59 -1.57 -16.06 4.30
C PHE A 59 -1.75 -17.51 4.70
N HIS A 60 -2.99 -17.97 4.58
CA HIS A 60 -3.41 -19.34 4.86
C HIS A 60 -4.23 -19.87 3.68
N ASP A 61 -3.80 -20.96 3.08
CA ASP A 61 -4.57 -21.60 2.03
C ASP A 61 -5.55 -22.61 2.64
N LYS A 62 -6.84 -22.38 2.40
CA LYS A 62 -7.91 -23.17 2.98
C LYS A 62 -7.85 -24.65 2.58
N ASP A 63 -7.52 -24.92 1.31
CA ASP A 63 -7.62 -26.28 0.78
C ASP A 63 -6.44 -27.16 1.21
N THR A 64 -5.24 -26.60 1.27
CA THR A 64 -4.02 -27.32 1.64
C THR A 64 -3.65 -27.18 3.10
N ASP A 65 -4.30 -26.24 3.81
CA ASP A 65 -3.95 -25.82 5.19
C ASP A 65 -2.50 -25.34 5.32
N GLY A 66 -1.94 -24.86 4.21
CA GLY A 66 -0.59 -24.28 4.17
C GLY A 66 -0.55 -22.83 4.63
N TRP A 67 0.61 -22.41 5.11
CA TRP A 67 0.86 -21.07 5.61
C TRP A 67 2.00 -20.41 4.85
N GLU A 68 1.89 -19.12 4.56
CA GLU A 68 2.96 -18.32 3.98
C GLU A 68 3.21 -17.07 4.81
N ASN A 69 4.44 -16.96 5.29
CA ASN A 69 4.97 -15.84 6.06
C ASN A 69 6.03 -15.11 5.20
N PRO A 70 6.50 -13.93 5.63
CA PRO A 70 7.67 -13.31 5.02
C PRO A 70 8.86 -14.26 4.95
N LYS A 71 9.69 -14.12 3.92
CA LYS A 71 10.85 -14.98 3.68
C LYS A 71 11.82 -15.02 4.86
N ASP A 72 11.94 -13.89 5.56
CA ASP A 72 12.82 -13.75 6.72
C ASP A 72 12.10 -14.07 8.06
N GLY A 73 10.88 -14.58 7.99
CA GLY A 73 10.08 -14.94 9.17
C GLY A 73 9.20 -13.80 9.67
N GLY A 74 8.44 -14.07 10.73
CA GLY A 74 7.50 -13.10 11.30
C GLY A 74 6.23 -12.92 10.49
N ASN A 75 5.69 -11.70 10.51
CA ASN A 75 4.45 -11.33 9.84
C ASN A 75 4.71 -10.20 8.84
N TYR A 76 3.86 -10.14 7.81
CA TYR A 76 3.74 -8.92 7.00
C TYR A 76 3.09 -7.83 7.87
N HIS A 77 3.44 -6.57 7.61
CA HIS A 77 2.97 -5.46 8.41
C HIS A 77 2.59 -4.27 7.53
N ALA A 78 1.51 -3.57 7.89
CA ALA A 78 1.19 -2.26 7.35
C ALA A 78 0.80 -1.30 8.46
N ASN A 79 1.46 -0.15 8.48
CA ASN A 79 1.16 0.91 9.43
C ASN A 79 -0.21 1.56 9.17
N VAL A 80 -0.72 2.24 10.18
CA VAL A 80 -1.92 3.10 10.04
C VAL A 80 -1.72 4.07 8.87
N GLY A 81 -2.74 4.21 8.05
CA GLY A 81 -2.74 5.10 6.89
C GLY A 81 -2.28 4.46 5.59
N ILE A 82 -1.72 3.27 5.62
CA ILE A 82 -1.43 2.48 4.42
C ILE A 82 -2.74 1.91 3.89
N THR A 83 -3.04 2.16 2.62
CA THR A 83 -4.30 1.74 1.98
C THR A 83 -4.13 0.58 1.01
N HIS A 84 -2.92 0.31 0.54
CA HIS A 84 -2.61 -0.77 -0.39
C HIS A 84 -1.29 -1.44 -0.02
N VAL A 85 -1.28 -2.77 0.00
CA VAL A 85 -0.08 -3.59 0.20
C VAL A 85 -0.06 -4.71 -0.82
N GLY A 86 1.02 -4.82 -1.56
CA GLY A 86 1.27 -5.96 -2.43
C GLY A 86 2.21 -6.96 -1.77
N VAL A 87 1.94 -8.25 -1.89
CA VAL A 87 2.84 -9.32 -1.47
C VAL A 87 3.12 -10.24 -2.64
N SER A 88 4.39 -10.39 -2.98
CA SER A 88 4.88 -11.30 -4.00
C SER A 88 6.24 -11.85 -3.57
N GLU A 89 6.51 -13.12 -3.86
CA GLU A 89 7.78 -13.77 -3.48
C GLU A 89 8.09 -13.64 -1.99
N GLN A 90 7.06 -13.72 -1.14
CA GLN A 90 7.16 -13.59 0.32
C GLN A 90 7.75 -12.26 0.79
N ALA A 91 7.53 -11.19 0.03
CA ALA A 91 7.95 -9.83 0.36
C ALA A 91 6.79 -8.84 0.17
N ALA A 92 6.56 -8.02 1.18
CA ALA A 92 5.53 -6.98 1.15
C ALA A 92 6.06 -5.69 0.54
N THR A 93 5.22 -5.05 -0.25
CA THR A 93 5.47 -3.75 -0.88
C THR A 93 4.25 -2.87 -0.70
N VAL A 94 4.42 -1.69 -0.10
CA VAL A 94 3.33 -0.73 0.06
C VAL A 94 3.00 -0.10 -1.29
N GLY A 95 1.71 -0.02 -1.62
CA GLY A 95 1.21 0.58 -2.87
C GLY A 95 0.41 -0.38 -3.73
N ASN A 96 -0.02 0.08 -4.90
CA ASN A 96 -0.78 -0.72 -5.87
C ASN A 96 0.06 -1.87 -6.45
N PRO A 97 -0.58 -2.87 -7.11
CA PRO A 97 0.15 -3.98 -7.74
C PRO A 97 1.23 -3.53 -8.73
N GLU A 98 0.99 -2.46 -9.48
CA GLU A 98 1.98 -1.90 -10.41
C GLU A 98 3.23 -1.37 -9.70
N SER A 99 3.14 -1.14 -8.40
CA SER A 99 4.25 -0.64 -7.59
C SER A 99 5.11 -1.73 -6.96
N ILE A 100 4.74 -2.99 -7.12
CA ILE A 100 5.56 -4.12 -6.64
C ILE A 100 6.89 -4.10 -7.41
N GLY A 101 7.99 -3.92 -6.68
CA GLY A 101 9.31 -3.73 -7.27
C GLY A 101 9.78 -2.28 -7.37
N ALA A 102 8.96 -1.31 -7.01
CA ALA A 102 9.39 0.08 -6.92
C ALA A 102 10.58 0.23 -5.95
N LYS A 103 11.58 1.02 -6.34
CA LYS A 103 12.79 1.22 -5.54
C LYS A 103 12.65 2.34 -4.53
N THR A 104 11.78 3.29 -4.80
CA THR A 104 11.45 4.38 -3.88
C THR A 104 9.95 4.57 -3.83
N ARG A 105 9.43 4.77 -2.64
CA ARG A 105 8.01 4.99 -2.42
C ARG A 105 7.80 6.13 -1.44
N LEU A 106 6.93 7.06 -1.83
CA LEU A 106 6.50 8.18 -1.00
C LEU A 106 5.02 8.02 -0.69
N VAL A 107 4.68 8.02 0.58
CA VAL A 107 3.29 8.08 1.05
C VAL A 107 3.07 9.44 1.69
N VAL A 108 2.15 10.21 1.15
CA VAL A 108 1.81 11.54 1.66
C VAL A 108 0.41 11.50 2.24
N HIS A 109 0.31 11.82 3.52
CA HIS A 109 -0.96 12.02 4.21
C HIS A 109 -1.21 13.52 4.31
N TYR A 110 -2.38 13.96 3.88
CA TYR A 110 -2.73 15.37 3.87
C TYR A 110 -4.10 15.60 4.48
N LYS A 111 -4.16 16.49 5.46
CA LYS A 111 -5.42 16.92 6.06
C LYS A 111 -5.89 18.22 5.38
N PRO A 112 -6.88 18.15 4.47
CA PRO A 112 -7.37 19.34 3.80
C PRO A 112 -8.08 20.27 4.77
N SER A 113 -7.98 21.58 4.50
CA SER A 113 -8.66 22.60 5.30
C SER A 113 -10.17 22.70 4.99
N SER A 114 -10.59 22.18 3.85
CA SER A 114 -11.99 22.16 3.43
C SER A 114 -12.27 21.00 2.47
N ALA A 115 -13.55 20.64 2.30
CA ALA A 115 -13.98 19.62 1.37
C ALA A 115 -13.70 19.95 -0.10
N SER A 116 -13.60 21.25 -0.44
CA SER A 116 -13.30 21.72 -1.79
C SER A 116 -11.81 21.83 -2.09
N ASP A 117 -10.94 21.42 -1.16
CA ASP A 117 -9.50 21.44 -1.35
C ASP A 117 -9.10 20.46 -2.46
N ASN A 118 -8.54 21.00 -3.55
CA ASN A 118 -8.14 20.24 -4.74
C ASN A 118 -6.62 20.14 -4.91
N ARG A 119 -5.86 20.33 -3.83
CA ARG A 119 -4.42 20.14 -3.85
C ARG A 119 -4.06 18.68 -4.15
N GLY A 120 -2.93 18.49 -4.75
CA GLY A 120 -2.25 17.22 -4.92
C GLY A 120 -0.80 17.34 -4.47
N VAL A 121 0.04 16.40 -4.86
CA VAL A 121 1.46 16.36 -4.50
C VAL A 121 2.30 16.60 -5.74
N TYR A 122 3.15 17.62 -5.72
CA TYR A 122 4.20 17.82 -6.72
C TYR A 122 5.53 17.34 -6.17
N VAL A 123 6.27 16.52 -6.93
CA VAL A 123 7.53 15.91 -6.51
C VAL A 123 8.64 16.19 -7.50
N TRP A 124 9.89 16.25 -7.00
CA TRP A 124 11.10 16.37 -7.81
C TRP A 124 12.28 15.71 -7.09
N GLY A 125 13.29 15.29 -7.84
CA GLY A 125 14.49 14.69 -7.27
C GLY A 125 15.42 14.12 -8.32
N THR A 126 16.62 13.75 -7.88
CA THR A 126 17.62 13.07 -8.69
C THR A 126 17.98 11.75 -8.00
N ASP A 127 17.98 10.65 -8.75
CA ASP A 127 18.32 9.34 -8.19
C ASP A 127 19.84 9.22 -7.93
N VAL A 128 20.22 8.16 -7.22
CA VAL A 128 21.62 7.91 -6.83
C VAL A 128 22.56 7.71 -8.03
N ASN A 129 22.02 7.44 -9.22
CA ASN A 129 22.75 7.28 -10.47
C ASN A 129 22.72 8.52 -11.36
N GLY A 130 22.15 9.63 -10.87
CA GLY A 130 22.06 10.90 -11.57
C GLY A 130 20.83 11.08 -12.47
N GLY A 131 19.92 10.10 -12.52
CA GLY A 131 18.65 10.22 -13.24
C GLY A 131 17.68 11.16 -12.53
N ASN A 132 17.02 12.04 -13.27
CA ASN A 132 16.01 12.93 -12.70
C ASN A 132 14.68 12.20 -12.56
N MET A 133 14.01 12.44 -11.42
CA MET A 133 12.60 12.09 -11.24
C MET A 133 11.76 12.83 -12.28
N ASP A 134 10.77 12.13 -12.86
CA ASP A 134 9.75 12.80 -13.68
C ASP A 134 8.90 13.70 -12.78
N ALA A 135 9.30 14.95 -12.71
CA ALA A 135 8.67 15.95 -11.84
C ALA A 135 7.29 16.29 -12.38
N LYS A 136 6.25 15.93 -11.66
CA LYS A 136 4.87 16.19 -12.01
C LYS A 136 3.97 16.28 -10.80
N HIS A 137 2.76 16.76 -11.04
CA HIS A 137 1.70 16.84 -10.04
C HIS A 137 0.90 15.52 -10.00
N HIS A 138 0.71 14.97 -8.81
CA HIS A 138 -0.07 13.77 -8.56
C HIS A 138 -1.30 14.10 -7.71
N ALA A 139 -2.47 13.65 -8.13
CA ALA A 139 -3.67 13.77 -7.32
C ALA A 139 -3.62 12.84 -6.10
N PHE A 140 -4.29 13.23 -5.03
CA PHE A 140 -4.60 12.30 -3.96
C PHE A 140 -5.68 11.33 -4.43
N THR A 141 -5.44 10.03 -4.31
CA THR A 141 -6.33 8.98 -4.82
C THR A 141 -7.01 8.17 -3.72
N GLY A 142 -6.63 8.37 -2.47
CA GLY A 142 -7.18 7.66 -1.33
C GLY A 142 -7.51 8.57 -0.17
N THR A 143 -8.13 8.01 0.85
CA THR A 143 -8.42 8.65 2.13
C THR A 143 -8.06 7.74 3.29
N ASP A 144 -7.69 8.32 4.41
CA ASP A 144 -7.43 7.62 5.66
C ASP A 144 -7.89 8.46 6.86
N CYS A 145 -7.43 8.08 8.06
CA CYS A 145 -7.76 8.81 9.30
C CYS A 145 -7.23 10.25 9.35
N TRP A 146 -6.25 10.59 8.51
CA TRP A 146 -5.66 11.92 8.43
C TRP A 146 -6.33 12.78 7.36
N GLY A 147 -7.05 12.18 6.41
CA GLY A 147 -7.71 12.85 5.31
C GLY A 147 -7.38 12.24 3.97
N LYS A 148 -6.62 12.93 3.14
CA LYS A 148 -6.23 12.46 1.80
C LYS A 148 -4.88 11.75 1.83
N VAL A 149 -4.73 10.74 0.98
CA VAL A 149 -3.49 9.96 0.83
C VAL A 149 -3.08 9.88 -0.64
N ALA A 150 -1.80 10.08 -0.89
CA ALA A 150 -1.15 9.75 -2.15
C ALA A 150 -0.06 8.72 -1.89
N VAL A 151 -0.03 7.66 -2.70
CA VAL A 151 1.06 6.68 -2.73
C VAL A 151 1.76 6.82 -4.07
N LEU A 152 3.03 7.24 -4.04
CA LEU A 152 3.84 7.50 -5.22
C LEU A 152 4.99 6.48 -5.28
N ASN A 153 5.11 5.79 -6.39
CA ASN A 153 6.08 4.73 -6.61
C ASN A 153 7.04 5.13 -7.73
N PHE A 154 8.33 4.95 -7.49
CA PHE A 154 9.37 5.35 -8.43
C PHE A 154 10.32 4.19 -8.72
N ASP A 155 10.69 4.01 -9.98
CA ASP A 155 11.66 3.01 -10.40
C ASP A 155 13.10 3.38 -10.00
N GLY A 156 13.38 4.66 -9.84
CA GLY A 156 14.67 5.16 -9.37
C GLY A 156 14.83 5.04 -7.86
N LYS A 157 16.06 4.93 -7.39
CA LYS A 157 16.39 5.01 -5.97
C LYS A 157 16.73 6.46 -5.61
N TYR A 158 15.88 7.10 -4.83
CA TYR A 158 16.04 8.49 -4.40
C TYR A 158 16.34 8.53 -2.91
N ASP A 159 17.54 8.93 -2.54
CA ASP A 159 17.93 9.15 -1.13
C ASP A 159 17.39 10.49 -0.62
N LYS A 160 17.22 11.45 -1.52
CA LYS A 160 16.64 12.76 -1.22
C LYS A 160 15.74 13.19 -2.38
N PHE A 161 14.61 13.75 -2.04
CA PHE A 161 13.70 14.38 -3.00
C PHE A 161 12.87 15.44 -2.27
N GLY A 162 12.29 16.37 -3.04
CA GLY A 162 11.38 17.36 -2.52
C GLY A 162 9.95 17.08 -2.93
N PHE A 163 9.01 17.58 -2.17
CA PHE A 163 7.61 17.60 -2.56
C PHE A 163 6.89 18.82 -1.99
N LEU A 164 5.81 19.21 -2.66
CA LEU A 164 4.90 20.25 -2.22
C LEU A 164 3.46 19.75 -2.34
N VAL A 165 2.62 20.15 -1.39
CA VAL A 165 1.17 19.97 -1.51
C VAL A 165 0.61 21.26 -2.13
N THR A 166 0.18 21.18 -3.39
CA THR A 166 -0.18 22.35 -4.19
C THR A 166 -1.30 22.01 -5.16
N THR A 167 -1.99 23.05 -5.66
CA THR A 167 -2.89 22.88 -6.80
C THR A 167 -2.10 22.68 -8.09
N SER A 168 -2.70 22.02 -9.10
CA SER A 168 -2.04 21.76 -10.38
C SER A 168 -1.67 23.02 -11.15
N ASP A 169 -2.35 24.14 -10.89
CA ASP A 169 -2.09 25.45 -11.48
C ASP A 169 -1.17 26.35 -10.62
N TRP A 170 -0.62 25.82 -9.52
CA TRP A 170 0.28 26.51 -8.59
C TRP A 170 -0.32 27.73 -7.86
N ASN A 171 -1.64 27.87 -7.88
CA ASN A 171 -2.29 29.01 -7.24
C ASN A 171 -2.41 28.88 -5.70
N LYS A 172 -2.24 27.65 -5.16
CA LYS A 172 -2.29 27.38 -3.71
C LYS A 172 -1.23 26.36 -3.33
N TYR A 173 -0.46 26.64 -2.32
CA TYR A 173 0.53 25.77 -1.69
C TYR A 173 0.60 26.03 -0.18
#